data_41e0fef36685909e998ff9b269efd3cd
#
_entry.id   41e0fef36685909e998ff9b269efd3cd
#
_cell.length_a   1.000
_cell.length_b   1.000
_cell.length_c   1.000
_cell.angle_alpha   90.00
_cell.angle_beta   90.00
_cell.angle_gamma   90.00
#
_symmetry.space_group_name_H-M   'P 1'
#
loop_
_entity.id
_entity.type
_entity.pdbx_description
1 polymer ?
#
loop_
_entity_poly.entity_id
_entity_poly.type
_entity_poly.pdbx_seq_one_letter_code
_entity_poly.pdbx_strand_id
1 'polypeptide(L)'
;MRIRRPAAALLATTALLTGCGLESANTFTPQAAPAQIQPIPGAEGAEVVVGTKNFTEALILGKIAVIALQSAGFDVTDRSGIPGAAPARAAMLDGEVEIQWEYTGTGWLNYLGMPTGIPDRQEQYEAVRDADLANGLTWLPPAPADNTYAFAVRSEAVPELGGIDSLSDIAALPVEQRTFCVESEFATRSDGFEPMLEAYGIPLGDPQGVPRDNVNILDTGAVYTATDNGLCNFGEVFTTDGRIPALDLTVLEDDRAFFPAYNVAPVVLTETLEQHPGIAEVFAQITPLLTDDVLQQLNARVDVDGEDPADVALDWLVSEGLVARA
;
A
#
# COMPACT_ATOMS: atom_id res chain seq x y z
N MET A 1 8.27 -81.25 -13.98
CA MET A 1 8.24 -79.98 -14.70
C MET A 1 7.58 -78.95 -13.80
N ARG A 2 8.40 -78.15 -13.08
CA ARG A 2 7.92 -77.21 -12.06
C ARG A 2 7.97 -75.79 -12.68
N ILE A 3 6.82 -75.18 -12.87
CA ILE A 3 6.66 -73.82 -13.42
C ILE A 3 6.81 -72.82 -12.22
N ARG A 4 7.84 -72.00 -12.28
CA ARG A 4 8.05 -70.86 -11.37
C ARG A 4 7.27 -69.63 -11.88
N ARG A 5 6.37 -69.10 -11.04
CA ARG A 5 5.71 -67.82 -11.27
C ARG A 5 6.62 -66.66 -10.80
N PRO A 6 6.78 -65.57 -11.55
CA PRO A 6 7.47 -64.37 -11.07
C PRO A 6 6.53 -63.55 -10.20
N ALA A 7 7.04 -63.07 -9.06
CA ALA A 7 6.38 -62.12 -8.19
C ALA A 7 6.55 -60.73 -8.80
N ALA A 8 5.46 -60.02 -9.06
CA ALA A 8 5.45 -58.61 -9.45
C ALA A 8 5.55 -57.75 -8.19
N ALA A 9 6.63 -57.00 -8.09
CA ALA A 9 6.82 -55.96 -7.06
C ALA A 9 6.05 -54.71 -7.48
N LEU A 10 5.05 -54.29 -6.70
CA LEU A 10 4.34 -53.05 -6.84
C LEU A 10 5.22 -51.94 -6.22
N LEU A 11 5.81 -51.07 -7.03
CA LEU A 11 6.40 -49.82 -6.57
C LEU A 11 5.27 -48.82 -6.29
N ALA A 12 5.06 -48.51 -5.03
CA ALA A 12 4.21 -47.40 -4.61
C ALA A 12 4.99 -46.09 -4.79
N THR A 13 4.64 -45.34 -5.80
CA THR A 13 5.13 -43.95 -6.01
C THR A 13 4.35 -43.03 -5.07
N THR A 14 4.97 -42.61 -3.99
CA THR A 14 4.47 -41.51 -3.13
C THR A 14 4.69 -40.21 -3.89
N ALA A 15 3.61 -39.61 -4.45
CA ALA A 15 3.63 -38.27 -4.96
C ALA A 15 3.69 -37.30 -3.77
N LEU A 16 4.82 -36.65 -3.58
CA LEU A 16 4.97 -35.49 -2.71
C LEU A 16 4.22 -34.34 -3.40
N LEU A 17 3.07 -33.98 -2.87
CA LEU A 17 2.38 -32.72 -3.16
C LEU A 17 3.19 -31.60 -2.49
N THR A 18 4.13 -31.02 -3.26
CA THR A 18 4.71 -29.74 -2.90
C THR A 18 3.61 -28.69 -3.13
N GLY A 19 2.99 -28.22 -2.04
CA GLY A 19 2.14 -27.06 -2.07
C GLY A 19 2.97 -25.87 -2.56
N CYS A 20 2.53 -25.21 -3.62
CA CYS A 20 3.03 -23.90 -3.98
C CYS A 20 2.54 -22.91 -2.91
N GLY A 21 3.28 -22.80 -1.81
CA GLY A 21 3.18 -21.66 -0.93
C GLY A 21 3.74 -20.44 -1.69
N LEU A 22 3.05 -19.33 -1.61
CA LEU A 22 3.57 -18.03 -2.03
C LEU A 22 4.82 -17.76 -1.18
N GLU A 23 6.00 -18.01 -1.72
CA GLU A 23 7.23 -17.54 -1.11
C GLU A 23 7.35 -16.05 -1.40
N SER A 24 7.47 -15.24 -0.36
CA SER A 24 7.76 -13.82 -0.44
C SER A 24 9.08 -13.61 -1.19
N ALA A 25 9.08 -12.76 -2.20
CA ALA A 25 10.25 -12.52 -3.05
C ALA A 25 11.40 -11.81 -2.34
N ASN A 26 11.21 -11.33 -1.11
CA ASN A 26 12.23 -10.64 -0.33
C ASN A 26 12.07 -10.90 1.17
N THR A 27 12.62 -12.03 1.63
CA THR A 27 12.51 -12.51 3.02
C THR A 27 13.59 -11.96 3.93
N PHE A 28 14.58 -11.24 3.41
CA PHE A 28 15.65 -10.69 4.24
C PHE A 28 15.18 -9.39 4.91
N THR A 29 15.16 -9.41 6.24
CA THR A 29 15.00 -8.21 7.06
C THR A 29 16.19 -8.11 8.00
N PRO A 30 16.95 -6.99 7.98
CA PRO A 30 18.10 -6.83 8.84
C PRO A 30 17.67 -6.78 10.30
N GLN A 31 18.47 -7.38 11.18
CA GLN A 31 18.25 -7.34 12.62
C GLN A 31 18.66 -5.99 13.20
N ALA A 32 17.90 -5.52 14.17
CA ALA A 32 18.21 -4.33 14.95
C ALA A 32 18.29 -4.65 16.45
N ALA A 33 19.04 -3.85 17.17
CA ALA A 33 19.08 -3.90 18.62
C ALA A 33 18.06 -2.91 19.23
N PRO A 34 17.52 -3.19 20.41
CA PRO A 34 16.64 -2.25 21.11
C PRO A 34 17.31 -0.89 21.39
N ALA A 35 16.54 0.21 21.21
CA ALA A 35 16.96 1.56 21.61
C ALA A 35 15.79 2.25 22.33
N GLN A 36 15.00 3.13 21.68
CA GLN A 36 13.78 3.65 22.28
C GLN A 36 12.70 2.54 22.39
N ILE A 37 12.55 1.74 21.32
CA ILE A 37 11.71 0.53 21.36
C ILE A 37 12.47 -0.52 22.18
N GLN A 38 11.88 -0.88 23.33
CA GLN A 38 12.42 -1.87 24.26
C GLN A 38 11.63 -3.17 24.18
N PRO A 39 12.23 -4.31 24.54
CA PRO A 39 11.48 -5.57 24.66
C PRO A 39 10.29 -5.41 25.60
N ILE A 40 9.12 -5.85 25.16
CA ILE A 40 7.89 -5.81 25.95
C ILE A 40 7.66 -7.14 26.67
N PRO A 41 7.10 -7.10 27.91
CA PRO A 41 6.84 -8.32 28.65
C PRO A 41 5.89 -9.26 27.89
N GLY A 42 6.28 -10.51 27.77
CA GLY A 42 5.49 -11.55 27.10
C GLY A 42 5.64 -11.60 25.58
N ALA A 43 6.50 -10.75 24.99
CA ALA A 43 6.81 -10.80 23.56
C ALA A 43 7.90 -11.84 23.22
N GLU A 44 8.77 -12.18 24.17
CA GLU A 44 9.91 -13.11 23.91
C GLU A 44 9.42 -14.47 23.38
N GLY A 45 9.72 -14.74 22.09
CA GLY A 45 9.33 -15.95 21.38
C GLY A 45 7.86 -16.05 21.01
N ALA A 46 7.08 -14.99 21.21
CA ALA A 46 5.72 -14.90 20.68
C ALA A 46 5.78 -14.64 19.17
N GLU A 47 5.13 -15.52 18.42
CA GLU A 47 5.05 -15.39 16.96
C GLU A 47 3.98 -14.38 16.56
N VAL A 48 4.30 -13.50 15.59
CA VAL A 48 3.34 -12.61 14.94
C VAL A 48 3.63 -12.53 13.44
N VAL A 49 2.58 -12.35 12.65
CA VAL A 49 2.67 -12.28 11.19
C VAL A 49 2.38 -10.86 10.70
N VAL A 50 3.36 -10.23 10.07
CA VAL A 50 3.21 -8.92 9.43
C VAL A 50 3.04 -9.11 7.93
N GLY A 51 1.96 -8.55 7.36
CA GLY A 51 1.72 -8.53 5.92
C GLY A 51 1.78 -7.13 5.32
N THR A 52 1.98 -7.06 4.01
CA THR A 52 1.90 -5.79 3.27
C THR A 52 1.32 -5.99 1.88
N LYS A 53 0.76 -4.94 1.32
CA LYS A 53 0.54 -4.84 -0.13
C LYS A 53 1.89 -4.76 -0.86
N ASN A 54 1.88 -4.82 -2.20
CA ASN A 54 3.08 -4.99 -3.03
C ASN A 54 3.63 -3.69 -3.65
N PHE A 55 3.17 -2.52 -3.23
CA PHE A 55 3.74 -1.25 -3.66
C PHE A 55 4.75 -0.71 -2.64
N THR A 56 5.65 0.15 -3.08
CA THR A 56 6.86 0.59 -2.36
C THR A 56 6.60 1.05 -0.94
N GLU A 57 5.67 1.99 -0.74
CA GLU A 57 5.36 2.51 0.59
C GLU A 57 4.87 1.42 1.55
N ALA A 58 3.99 0.52 1.07
CA ALA A 58 3.51 -0.58 1.89
C ALA A 58 4.66 -1.54 2.28
N LEU A 59 5.60 -1.79 1.37
CA LEU A 59 6.78 -2.61 1.65
C LEU A 59 7.67 -1.96 2.72
N ILE A 60 7.96 -0.66 2.60
CA ILE A 60 8.77 0.08 3.58
C ILE A 60 8.09 0.06 4.95
N LEU A 61 6.80 0.40 5.02
CA LEU A 61 6.01 0.40 6.26
C LEU A 61 5.96 -0.99 6.90
N GLY A 62 5.83 -2.04 6.09
CA GLY A 62 5.91 -3.41 6.58
C GLY A 62 7.26 -3.75 7.19
N LYS A 63 8.36 -3.37 6.53
CA LYS A 63 9.70 -3.59 7.07
C LYS A 63 9.94 -2.79 8.36
N ILE A 64 9.40 -1.56 8.45
CA ILE A 64 9.39 -0.78 9.69
C ILE A 64 8.70 -1.57 10.81
N ALA A 65 7.51 -2.13 10.54
CA ALA A 65 6.77 -2.93 11.52
C ALA A 65 7.55 -4.20 11.94
N VAL A 66 8.09 -4.95 10.97
CA VAL A 66 8.87 -6.18 11.23
C VAL A 66 10.08 -5.88 12.13
N ILE A 67 10.90 -4.89 11.76
CA ILE A 67 12.12 -4.54 12.52
C ILE A 67 11.77 -4.05 13.93
N ALA A 68 10.75 -3.21 14.05
CA ALA A 68 10.30 -2.67 15.33
C ALA A 68 9.77 -3.75 16.27
N LEU A 69 8.94 -4.67 15.77
CA LEU A 69 8.40 -5.78 16.56
C LEU A 69 9.47 -6.81 16.94
N GLN A 70 10.43 -7.09 16.05
CA GLN A 70 11.60 -7.91 16.39
C GLN A 70 12.42 -7.26 17.51
N SER A 71 12.65 -5.95 17.46
CA SER A 71 13.34 -5.21 18.53
C SER A 71 12.55 -5.22 19.83
N ALA A 72 11.22 -5.29 19.77
CA ALA A 72 10.33 -5.45 20.92
C ALA A 72 10.29 -6.89 21.48
N GLY A 73 10.95 -7.86 20.82
CA GLY A 73 11.12 -9.23 21.29
C GLY A 73 10.27 -10.30 20.63
N PHE A 74 9.43 -9.94 19.65
CA PHE A 74 8.61 -10.90 18.91
C PHE A 74 9.42 -11.73 17.90
N ASP A 75 8.98 -12.95 17.64
CA ASP A 75 9.36 -13.72 16.46
C ASP A 75 8.41 -13.34 15.32
N VAL A 76 8.93 -12.61 14.33
CA VAL A 76 8.11 -11.99 13.29
C VAL A 76 8.24 -12.72 11.97
N THR A 77 7.13 -13.27 11.49
CA THR A 77 7.01 -13.79 10.13
C THR A 77 6.62 -12.64 9.18
N ASP A 78 7.46 -12.41 8.17
CA ASP A 78 7.26 -11.37 7.15
C ASP A 78 6.53 -11.95 5.93
N ARG A 79 5.31 -11.49 5.68
CA ARG A 79 4.47 -11.80 4.51
C ARG A 79 4.26 -10.57 3.63
N SER A 80 5.33 -9.84 3.36
CA SER A 80 5.29 -8.66 2.49
C SER A 80 4.99 -9.02 1.04
N GLY A 81 4.33 -8.09 0.33
CA GLY A 81 4.17 -8.15 -1.11
C GLY A 81 2.90 -8.87 -1.58
N ILE A 82 1.83 -8.88 -0.80
CA ILE A 82 0.52 -9.41 -1.22
C ILE A 82 -0.05 -8.53 -2.35
N PRO A 83 -0.37 -9.10 -3.53
CA PRO A 83 -0.79 -8.29 -4.68
C PRO A 83 -2.22 -7.77 -4.52
N GLY A 84 -2.35 -6.48 -4.25
CA GLY A 84 -3.62 -5.75 -4.20
C GLY A 84 -4.31 -5.72 -2.84
N ALA A 85 -5.27 -4.80 -2.71
CA ALA A 85 -5.98 -4.53 -1.46
C ALA A 85 -6.90 -5.68 -1.03
N ALA A 86 -7.64 -6.28 -1.96
CA ALA A 86 -8.61 -7.33 -1.63
C ALA A 86 -7.95 -8.63 -1.11
N PRO A 87 -6.87 -9.16 -1.71
CA PRO A 87 -6.13 -10.30 -1.14
C PRO A 87 -5.49 -9.98 0.20
N ALA A 88 -4.92 -8.78 0.39
CA ALA A 88 -4.33 -8.37 1.65
C ALA A 88 -5.39 -8.30 2.77
N ARG A 89 -6.57 -7.75 2.48
CA ARG A 89 -7.72 -7.75 3.39
C ARG A 89 -8.17 -9.16 3.75
N ALA A 90 -8.28 -10.05 2.75
CA ALA A 90 -8.66 -11.44 2.98
C ALA A 90 -7.67 -12.16 3.90
N ALA A 91 -6.36 -11.98 3.70
CA ALA A 91 -5.33 -12.56 4.55
C ALA A 91 -5.44 -12.14 6.03
N MET A 92 -5.84 -10.89 6.30
CA MET A 92 -6.14 -10.45 7.66
C MET A 92 -7.40 -11.11 8.22
N LEU A 93 -8.50 -11.13 7.47
CA LEU A 93 -9.76 -11.71 7.93
C LEU A 93 -9.67 -13.22 8.17
N ASP A 94 -8.82 -13.91 7.40
CA ASP A 94 -8.56 -15.35 7.55
C ASP A 94 -7.50 -15.66 8.64
N GLY A 95 -6.91 -14.63 9.26
CA GLY A 95 -5.88 -14.77 10.30
C GLY A 95 -4.52 -15.23 9.77
N GLU A 96 -4.29 -15.17 8.46
CA GLU A 96 -2.99 -15.45 7.85
C GLU A 96 -1.99 -14.31 8.03
N VAL A 97 -2.48 -13.09 8.20
CA VAL A 97 -1.77 -11.87 8.55
C VAL A 97 -2.42 -11.28 9.79
N GLU A 98 -1.62 -10.92 10.78
CA GLU A 98 -2.11 -10.40 12.06
C GLU A 98 -1.94 -8.89 12.19
N ILE A 99 -0.95 -8.32 11.48
CA ILE A 99 -0.58 -6.91 11.55
C ILE A 99 -0.30 -6.41 10.13
N GLN A 100 -0.91 -5.29 9.76
CA GLN A 100 -0.72 -4.64 8.48
C GLN A 100 -0.89 -3.13 8.59
N TRP A 101 -0.16 -2.35 7.79
CA TRP A 101 -0.50 -0.96 7.57
C TRP A 101 -1.61 -0.84 6.53
N GLU A 102 -2.60 -0.03 6.84
CA GLU A 102 -3.74 0.24 5.96
C GLU A 102 -4.06 1.73 5.89
N TYR A 103 -4.94 2.08 4.96
CA TYR A 103 -5.33 3.45 4.67
C TYR A 103 -6.80 3.65 4.99
N THR A 104 -7.12 4.71 5.74
CA THR A 104 -8.49 4.95 6.25
C THR A 104 -9.53 5.02 5.13
N GLY A 105 -9.22 5.68 4.01
CA GLY A 105 -10.10 5.74 2.83
C GLY A 105 -10.36 4.37 2.22
N THR A 106 -9.32 3.54 2.06
CA THR A 106 -9.45 2.16 1.54
C THR A 106 -10.32 1.32 2.47
N GLY A 107 -10.07 1.40 3.79
CA GLY A 107 -10.87 0.70 4.79
C GLY A 107 -12.34 1.07 4.70
N TRP A 108 -12.64 2.35 4.63
CA TRP A 108 -14.00 2.87 4.61
C TRP A 108 -14.75 2.56 3.31
N LEU A 109 -14.16 2.91 2.17
CA LEU A 109 -14.85 2.82 0.87
C LEU A 109 -14.81 1.40 0.28
N ASN A 110 -13.65 0.73 0.32
CA ASN A 110 -13.49 -0.54 -0.38
C ASN A 110 -13.77 -1.75 0.50
N TYR A 111 -13.30 -1.75 1.76
CA TYR A 111 -13.51 -2.93 2.62
C TYR A 111 -14.87 -2.93 3.28
N LEU A 112 -15.35 -1.78 3.73
CA LEU A 112 -16.65 -1.63 4.38
C LEU A 112 -17.77 -1.29 3.38
N GLY A 113 -17.42 -0.97 2.13
CA GLY A 113 -18.39 -0.72 1.05
C GLY A 113 -19.23 0.54 1.24
N MET A 114 -18.69 1.54 1.94
CA MET A 114 -19.41 2.79 2.17
C MET A 114 -19.45 3.63 0.89
N PRO A 115 -20.57 4.30 0.59
CA PRO A 115 -20.77 4.94 -0.71
C PRO A 115 -20.00 6.26 -0.89
N THR A 116 -19.58 6.89 0.20
CA THR A 116 -18.88 8.19 0.18
C THR A 116 -17.84 8.25 1.30
N GLY A 117 -16.72 8.92 1.02
CA GLY A 117 -15.73 9.25 2.04
C GLY A 117 -16.24 10.28 3.04
N ILE A 118 -15.61 10.36 4.20
CA ILE A 118 -15.83 11.38 5.21
C ILE A 118 -14.72 12.42 5.05
N PRO A 119 -15.04 13.72 4.82
CA PRO A 119 -14.02 14.74 4.54
C PRO A 119 -13.08 15.04 5.71
N ASP A 120 -13.57 14.92 6.95
CA ASP A 120 -12.73 15.11 8.13
C ASP A 120 -11.92 13.83 8.41
N ARG A 121 -10.60 13.96 8.47
CA ARG A 121 -9.66 12.86 8.66
C ARG A 121 -9.88 12.09 9.95
N GLN A 122 -10.15 12.83 11.04
CA GLN A 122 -10.35 12.22 12.34
C GLN A 122 -11.68 11.47 12.40
N GLU A 123 -12.74 12.08 11.87
CA GLU A 123 -14.07 11.45 11.79
C GLU A 123 -14.01 10.18 10.89
N GLN A 124 -13.28 10.22 9.78
CA GLN A 124 -13.13 9.05 8.91
C GLN A 124 -12.36 7.93 9.60
N TYR A 125 -11.27 8.25 10.29
CA TYR A 125 -10.54 7.26 11.09
C TYR A 125 -11.43 6.63 12.16
N GLU A 126 -12.15 7.44 12.93
CA GLU A 126 -13.06 6.93 13.97
C GLU A 126 -14.16 6.04 13.40
N ALA A 127 -14.72 6.43 12.27
CA ALA A 127 -15.76 5.65 11.59
C ALA A 127 -15.24 4.28 11.11
N VAL A 128 -14.09 4.23 10.44
CA VAL A 128 -13.52 2.95 9.98
C VAL A 128 -13.09 2.09 11.15
N ARG A 129 -12.44 2.67 12.17
CA ARG A 129 -12.04 1.97 13.40
C ARG A 129 -13.23 1.28 14.08
N ASP A 130 -14.29 2.04 14.30
CA ASP A 130 -15.46 1.54 15.06
C ASP A 130 -16.24 0.50 14.25
N ALA A 131 -16.36 0.68 12.94
CA ALA A 131 -17.06 -0.27 12.09
C ALA A 131 -16.28 -1.58 11.89
N ASP A 132 -14.95 -1.51 11.79
CA ASP A 132 -14.12 -2.67 11.49
C ASP A 132 -13.84 -3.57 12.71
N LEU A 133 -14.11 -3.09 13.91
CA LEU A 133 -14.12 -3.92 15.12
C LEU A 133 -15.08 -5.12 14.99
N ALA A 134 -16.17 -4.98 14.26
CA ALA A 134 -17.11 -6.07 14.01
C ALA A 134 -16.49 -7.20 13.15
N ASN A 135 -15.43 -6.90 12.43
CA ASN A 135 -14.64 -7.84 11.63
C ASN A 135 -13.43 -8.40 12.40
N GLY A 136 -13.29 -8.08 13.69
CA GLY A 136 -12.16 -8.53 14.52
C GLY A 136 -10.86 -7.79 14.24
N LEU A 137 -10.92 -6.58 13.68
CA LEU A 137 -9.76 -5.75 13.35
C LEU A 137 -9.76 -4.46 14.17
N THR A 138 -8.62 -4.19 14.80
CA THR A 138 -8.40 -2.97 15.59
C THR A 138 -7.48 -2.03 14.81
N TRP A 139 -8.00 -0.86 14.44
CA TRP A 139 -7.23 0.23 13.86
C TRP A 139 -6.57 1.04 14.97
N LEU A 140 -5.25 1.09 15.00
CA LEU A 140 -4.49 1.95 15.90
C LEU A 140 -4.49 3.40 15.38
N PRO A 141 -4.07 4.40 16.20
CA PRO A 141 -4.05 5.79 15.77
C PRO A 141 -3.28 5.99 14.46
N PRO A 142 -3.82 6.79 13.52
CA PRO A 142 -3.22 6.97 12.20
C PRO A 142 -2.00 7.90 12.25
N ALA A 143 -1.15 7.78 11.25
CA ALA A 143 -0.08 8.71 10.96
C ALA A 143 -0.62 10.08 10.49
N PRO A 144 0.17 11.16 10.64
CA PRO A 144 -0.11 12.42 9.96
C PRO A 144 -0.17 12.31 8.43
N ALA A 145 0.57 11.36 7.86
CA ALA A 145 0.64 11.15 6.43
C ALA A 145 -0.72 10.79 5.80
N ASP A 146 -0.95 11.35 4.62
CA ASP A 146 -2.14 11.14 3.80
C ASP A 146 -1.71 10.76 2.38
N ASN A 147 -1.64 9.47 2.12
CA ASN A 147 -1.28 8.96 0.80
C ASN A 147 -2.52 8.83 -0.10
N THR A 148 -3.05 9.97 -0.53
CA THR A 148 -4.22 10.01 -1.40
C THR A 148 -3.85 9.77 -2.86
N TYR A 149 -4.85 9.35 -3.66
CA TYR A 149 -4.75 9.38 -5.11
C TYR A 149 -4.78 10.80 -5.63
N ALA A 150 -4.03 11.04 -6.70
CA ALA A 150 -4.05 12.28 -7.46
C ALA A 150 -3.72 12.01 -8.93
N PHE A 151 -3.81 13.02 -9.75
CA PHE A 151 -3.26 13.01 -11.11
C PHE A 151 -2.16 14.04 -11.25
N ALA A 152 -1.12 13.66 -11.97
CA ALA A 152 -0.01 14.54 -12.28
C ALA A 152 0.21 14.65 -13.78
N VAL A 153 0.81 15.76 -14.18
CA VAL A 153 1.27 16.05 -15.54
C VAL A 153 2.76 16.37 -15.52
N ARG A 154 3.45 16.21 -16.65
CA ARG A 154 4.81 16.78 -16.77
C ARG A 154 4.77 18.28 -16.55
N SER A 155 5.64 18.81 -15.70
CA SER A 155 5.68 20.26 -15.42
C SER A 155 5.91 21.09 -16.69
N GLU A 156 6.71 20.59 -17.62
CA GLU A 156 6.94 21.22 -18.92
C GLU A 156 5.70 21.28 -19.83
N ALA A 157 4.74 20.32 -19.64
CA ALA A 157 3.52 20.26 -20.44
C ALA A 157 2.40 21.19 -19.93
N VAL A 158 2.49 21.69 -18.70
CA VAL A 158 1.47 22.57 -18.10
C VAL A 158 1.11 23.77 -19.03
N PRO A 159 2.07 24.52 -19.62
CA PRO A 159 1.71 25.59 -20.53
C PRO A 159 0.99 25.12 -21.80
N GLU A 160 1.36 23.95 -22.34
CA GLU A 160 0.77 23.38 -23.57
C GLU A 160 -0.66 22.89 -23.31
N LEU A 161 -0.95 22.49 -22.06
CA LEU A 161 -2.28 22.11 -21.57
C LEU A 161 -3.09 23.30 -21.05
N GLY A 162 -2.74 24.53 -21.48
CA GLY A 162 -3.51 25.72 -21.15
C GLY A 162 -3.26 26.31 -19.76
N GLY A 163 -2.21 25.90 -19.09
CA GLY A 163 -1.90 26.30 -17.70
C GLY A 163 -2.72 25.55 -16.68
N ILE A 164 -2.99 24.27 -16.95
CA ILE A 164 -3.80 23.38 -16.09
C ILE A 164 -3.22 23.29 -14.68
N ASP A 165 -4.10 23.41 -13.66
CA ASP A 165 -3.72 23.27 -12.25
C ASP A 165 -4.70 22.41 -11.43
N SER A 166 -5.87 22.08 -11.99
CA SER A 166 -6.90 21.29 -11.30
C SER A 166 -7.47 20.14 -12.16
N LEU A 167 -8.13 19.18 -11.53
CA LEU A 167 -8.82 18.09 -12.22
C LEU A 167 -10.02 18.61 -13.04
N SER A 168 -10.68 19.69 -12.59
CA SER A 168 -11.77 20.31 -13.37
C SER A 168 -11.31 20.89 -14.70
N ASP A 169 -10.05 21.33 -14.82
CA ASP A 169 -9.53 21.92 -16.07
C ASP A 169 -9.40 20.89 -17.19
N ILE A 170 -9.27 19.61 -16.86
CA ILE A 170 -9.22 18.52 -17.84
C ILE A 170 -10.43 18.56 -18.76
N ALA A 171 -11.60 18.91 -18.23
CA ALA A 171 -12.83 18.99 -19.02
C ALA A 171 -12.82 20.09 -20.10
N ALA A 172 -11.95 21.11 -19.95
CA ALA A 172 -11.81 22.19 -20.93
C ALA A 172 -10.86 21.84 -22.08
N LEU A 173 -10.03 20.80 -21.94
CA LEU A 173 -9.09 20.38 -22.98
C LEU A 173 -9.79 19.70 -24.16
N PRO A 174 -9.20 19.72 -25.37
CA PRO A 174 -9.61 18.85 -26.45
C PRO A 174 -9.60 17.38 -26.04
N VAL A 175 -10.55 16.59 -26.57
CA VAL A 175 -10.71 15.16 -26.19
C VAL A 175 -9.43 14.34 -26.45
N GLU A 176 -8.71 14.64 -27.53
CA GLU A 176 -7.45 14.01 -27.90
C GLU A 176 -6.30 14.27 -26.91
N GLN A 177 -6.41 15.30 -26.08
CA GLN A 177 -5.43 15.60 -25.01
C GLN A 177 -5.79 14.96 -23.68
N ARG A 178 -7.03 14.43 -23.53
CA ARG A 178 -7.45 13.73 -22.31
C ARG A 178 -6.98 12.28 -22.33
N THR A 179 -5.65 12.10 -22.23
CA THR A 179 -4.99 10.79 -22.24
C THR A 179 -4.49 10.44 -20.86
N PHE A 180 -4.81 9.22 -20.39
CA PHE A 180 -4.57 8.79 -19.02
C PHE A 180 -3.70 7.54 -18.96
N CYS A 181 -2.78 7.51 -18.00
CA CYS A 181 -2.12 6.33 -17.52
C CYS A 181 -2.58 6.05 -16.09
N VAL A 182 -3.12 4.89 -15.83
CA VAL A 182 -3.70 4.53 -14.53
C VAL A 182 -3.28 3.13 -14.10
N GLU A 183 -3.21 2.92 -12.81
CA GLU A 183 -2.90 1.63 -12.22
C GLU A 183 -4.13 0.70 -12.29
N SER A 184 -3.89 -0.60 -12.39
CA SER A 184 -4.93 -1.60 -12.62
C SER A 184 -5.95 -1.72 -11.47
N GLU A 185 -5.52 -1.57 -10.22
CA GLU A 185 -6.42 -1.56 -9.07
C GLU A 185 -7.26 -0.28 -9.07
N PHE A 186 -6.63 0.90 -9.24
CA PHE A 186 -7.32 2.18 -9.30
C PHE A 186 -8.37 2.23 -10.43
N ALA A 187 -8.08 1.64 -11.58
CA ALA A 187 -9.01 1.56 -12.71
C ALA A 187 -10.34 0.88 -12.38
N THR A 188 -10.38 0.01 -11.35
CA THR A 188 -11.56 -0.82 -11.01
C THR A 188 -12.19 -0.51 -9.65
N ARG A 189 -11.62 0.40 -8.88
CA ARG A 189 -12.10 0.77 -7.54
C ARG A 189 -13.39 1.60 -7.59
N SER A 190 -14.20 1.49 -6.54
CA SER A 190 -15.41 2.32 -6.36
C SER A 190 -15.10 3.80 -6.10
N ASP A 191 -13.90 4.09 -5.60
CA ASP A 191 -13.33 5.42 -5.36
C ASP A 191 -12.21 5.74 -6.38
N GLY A 192 -12.20 5.05 -7.52
CA GLY A 192 -11.14 5.10 -8.51
C GLY A 192 -11.48 5.89 -9.77
N PHE A 193 -10.91 5.42 -10.90
CA PHE A 193 -10.82 6.20 -12.14
C PHE A 193 -12.19 6.53 -12.77
N GLU A 194 -13.06 5.53 -12.99
CA GLU A 194 -14.35 5.77 -13.66
C GLU A 194 -15.27 6.69 -12.84
N PRO A 195 -15.48 6.47 -11.52
CA PRO A 195 -16.25 7.40 -10.70
C PRO A 195 -15.65 8.80 -10.60
N MET A 196 -14.31 8.93 -10.62
CA MET A 196 -13.66 10.23 -10.64
C MET A 196 -13.98 10.98 -11.94
N LEU A 197 -13.82 10.34 -13.11
CA LEU A 197 -14.17 10.94 -14.39
C LEU A 197 -15.65 11.38 -14.46
N GLU A 198 -16.56 10.60 -13.89
CA GLU A 198 -17.98 10.98 -13.80
C GLU A 198 -18.17 12.22 -12.93
N ALA A 199 -17.51 12.28 -11.76
CA ALA A 199 -17.58 13.42 -10.84
C ALA A 199 -17.06 14.71 -11.49
N TYR A 200 -16.06 14.60 -12.37
CA TYR A 200 -15.48 15.73 -13.11
C TYR A 200 -16.17 16.02 -14.46
N GLY A 201 -17.24 15.27 -14.81
CA GLY A 201 -18.07 15.51 -15.99
C GLY A 201 -17.43 15.11 -17.31
N ILE A 202 -16.48 14.18 -17.29
CA ILE A 202 -15.77 13.63 -18.45
C ILE A 202 -15.86 12.09 -18.46
N PRO A 203 -17.05 11.48 -18.50
CA PRO A 203 -17.22 10.05 -18.26
C PRO A 203 -16.45 9.18 -19.24
N LEU A 204 -15.99 8.02 -18.76
CA LEU A 204 -15.22 7.04 -19.52
C LEU A 204 -16.08 6.41 -20.63
N GLY A 205 -15.54 6.37 -21.85
CA GLY A 205 -16.22 5.82 -23.03
C GLY A 205 -17.18 6.77 -23.71
N ASP A 206 -17.41 7.96 -23.17
CA ASP A 206 -18.14 9.03 -23.86
C ASP A 206 -17.22 9.71 -24.89
N PRO A 207 -17.66 9.88 -26.15
CA PRO A 207 -16.86 10.57 -27.17
C PRO A 207 -16.53 12.05 -26.84
N GLN A 208 -17.28 12.70 -25.96
CA GLN A 208 -17.03 14.05 -25.46
C GLN A 208 -16.37 14.06 -24.08
N GLY A 209 -16.29 12.91 -23.42
CA GLY A 209 -15.60 12.68 -22.15
C GLY A 209 -14.18 12.19 -22.36
N VAL A 210 -13.90 10.96 -21.91
CA VAL A 210 -12.63 10.23 -22.09
C VAL A 210 -12.87 8.97 -22.90
N PRO A 211 -12.48 8.91 -24.19
CA PRO A 211 -12.53 7.69 -24.97
C PRO A 211 -11.71 6.58 -24.33
N ARG A 212 -12.17 5.34 -24.41
CA ARG A 212 -11.43 4.19 -23.83
C ARG A 212 -10.04 4.00 -24.43
N ASP A 213 -9.84 4.37 -25.71
CA ASP A 213 -8.55 4.31 -26.39
C ASP A 213 -7.55 5.36 -25.87
N ASN A 214 -8.01 6.33 -25.08
CA ASN A 214 -7.18 7.34 -24.44
C ASN A 214 -6.67 6.88 -23.06
N VAL A 215 -6.93 5.63 -22.65
CA VAL A 215 -6.55 5.12 -21.33
C VAL A 215 -5.59 3.96 -21.45
N ASN A 216 -4.44 4.06 -20.78
CA ASN A 216 -3.46 3.01 -20.63
C ASN A 216 -3.51 2.49 -19.21
N ILE A 217 -3.79 1.19 -19.04
CA ILE A 217 -3.75 0.53 -17.73
C ILE A 217 -2.38 -0.12 -17.59
N LEU A 218 -1.65 0.23 -16.54
CA LEU A 218 -0.25 -0.11 -16.33
C LEU A 218 -0.03 -0.61 -14.89
N ASP A 219 1.17 -1.11 -14.62
CA ASP A 219 1.63 -1.34 -13.24
C ASP A 219 1.99 -0.01 -12.58
N THR A 220 1.86 0.07 -11.24
CA THR A 220 2.04 1.30 -10.42
C THR A 220 3.29 2.09 -10.83
N GLY A 221 4.48 1.49 -10.81
CA GLY A 221 5.72 2.19 -11.19
C GLY A 221 5.79 2.63 -12.66
N ALA A 222 5.12 1.89 -13.55
CA ALA A 222 5.12 2.20 -14.99
C ALA A 222 4.27 3.44 -15.33
N VAL A 223 3.25 3.78 -14.52
CA VAL A 223 2.43 4.98 -14.72
C VAL A 223 3.29 6.25 -14.70
N TYR A 224 4.16 6.38 -13.72
CA TYR A 224 5.06 7.55 -13.58
C TYR A 224 5.97 7.71 -14.80
N THR A 225 6.67 6.65 -15.17
CA THR A 225 7.57 6.66 -16.33
C THR A 225 6.82 6.89 -17.65
N ALA A 226 5.62 6.33 -17.81
CA ALA A 226 4.79 6.53 -19.00
C ALA A 226 4.32 7.99 -19.12
N THR A 227 3.98 8.62 -18.00
CA THR A 227 3.60 10.04 -17.93
C THR A 227 4.78 10.94 -18.27
N ASP A 228 5.94 10.69 -17.65
CA ASP A 228 7.19 11.42 -17.91
C ASP A 228 7.60 11.33 -19.40
N ASN A 229 7.49 10.17 -20.01
CA ASN A 229 7.78 9.96 -21.43
C ASN A 229 6.68 10.47 -22.39
N GLY A 230 5.58 11.02 -21.89
CA GLY A 230 4.49 11.58 -22.69
C GLY A 230 3.61 10.55 -23.40
N LEU A 231 3.56 9.31 -22.91
CA LEU A 231 2.58 8.31 -23.40
C LEU A 231 1.15 8.77 -23.08
N CYS A 232 0.97 9.41 -21.95
CA CYS A 232 -0.27 10.06 -21.52
C CYS A 232 0.05 11.45 -20.95
N ASN A 233 -0.94 12.35 -20.98
CA ASN A 233 -0.82 13.65 -20.35
C ASN A 233 -1.04 13.58 -18.85
N PHE A 234 -1.94 12.70 -18.40
CA PHE A 234 -2.34 12.56 -17.01
C PHE A 234 -1.94 11.18 -16.50
N GLY A 235 -1.06 11.14 -15.51
CA GLY A 235 -0.69 9.94 -14.78
C GLY A 235 -1.33 9.94 -13.40
N GLU A 236 -1.94 8.82 -13.03
CA GLU A 236 -2.33 8.60 -11.64
C GLU A 236 -1.08 8.51 -10.76
N VAL A 237 -1.12 9.16 -9.63
CA VAL A 237 -0.02 9.18 -8.65
C VAL A 237 -0.54 9.03 -7.23
N PHE A 238 0.32 8.56 -6.35
CA PHE A 238 0.15 8.64 -4.90
C PHE A 238 0.87 9.88 -4.38
N THR A 239 0.22 10.72 -3.58
CA THR A 239 0.78 12.03 -3.16
C THR A 239 2.07 11.94 -2.35
N THR A 240 2.35 10.80 -1.72
CA THR A 240 3.60 10.54 -0.98
C THR A 240 4.70 9.88 -1.82
N ASP A 241 4.50 9.74 -3.15
CA ASP A 241 5.46 9.05 -4.02
C ASP A 241 6.66 9.93 -4.38
N GLY A 242 7.86 9.42 -4.15
CA GLY A 242 9.12 10.13 -4.41
C GLY A 242 9.44 10.36 -5.88
N ARG A 243 8.79 9.65 -6.80
CA ARG A 243 8.93 9.85 -8.26
C ARG A 243 8.31 11.16 -8.73
N ILE A 244 7.35 11.74 -7.98
CA ILE A 244 6.74 13.02 -8.35
C ILE A 244 7.81 14.12 -8.51
N PRO A 245 8.60 14.47 -7.48
CA PRO A 245 9.65 15.46 -7.63
C PRO A 245 10.83 14.96 -8.50
N ALA A 246 11.13 13.68 -8.49
CA ALA A 246 12.26 13.12 -9.25
C ALA A 246 12.06 13.21 -10.77
N LEU A 247 10.81 13.13 -11.24
CA LEU A 247 10.44 13.20 -12.66
C LEU A 247 9.86 14.58 -13.04
N ASP A 248 9.98 15.57 -12.16
CA ASP A 248 9.43 16.93 -12.38
C ASP A 248 7.95 16.90 -12.81
N LEU A 249 7.14 16.17 -12.03
CA LEU A 249 5.69 16.09 -12.25
C LEU A 249 4.97 17.13 -11.39
N THR A 250 3.97 17.78 -11.98
CA THR A 250 3.06 18.71 -11.29
C THR A 250 1.76 17.97 -10.96
N VAL A 251 1.45 17.86 -9.67
CA VAL A 251 0.19 17.27 -9.19
C VAL A 251 -0.93 18.29 -9.38
N LEU A 252 -2.06 17.83 -9.93
CA LEU A 252 -3.27 18.64 -10.11
C LEU A 252 -4.10 18.65 -8.83
N GLU A 253 -4.72 19.80 -8.52
CA GLU A 253 -5.64 19.95 -7.40
C GLU A 253 -6.93 19.15 -7.63
N ASP A 254 -7.35 18.38 -6.62
CA ASP A 254 -8.69 17.79 -6.54
C ASP A 254 -9.69 18.85 -6.03
N ASP A 255 -10.02 19.81 -6.89
CA ASP A 255 -10.83 20.99 -6.58
C ASP A 255 -12.30 20.70 -6.23
N ARG A 256 -12.74 19.44 -6.38
CA ARG A 256 -14.08 18.97 -5.97
C ARG A 256 -14.03 18.05 -4.75
N ALA A 257 -12.84 17.82 -4.19
CA ALA A 257 -12.63 16.91 -3.05
C ALA A 257 -13.29 15.53 -3.28
N PHE A 258 -13.02 14.95 -4.45
CA PHE A 258 -13.51 13.60 -4.79
C PHE A 258 -12.83 12.54 -3.96
N PHE A 259 -11.50 12.66 -3.79
CA PHE A 259 -10.73 11.70 -3.01
C PHE A 259 -10.84 12.00 -1.51
N PRO A 260 -11.22 11.02 -0.69
CA PRO A 260 -11.17 11.18 0.76
C PRO A 260 -9.74 11.12 1.27
N ALA A 261 -9.57 11.31 2.58
CA ALA A 261 -8.27 11.11 3.22
C ALA A 261 -7.91 9.62 3.28
N TYR A 262 -6.64 9.31 2.97
CA TYR A 262 -6.04 7.97 3.07
C TYR A 262 -4.92 7.97 4.10
N ASN A 263 -5.25 8.38 5.34
CA ASN A 263 -4.27 8.35 6.41
C ASN A 263 -3.81 6.93 6.70
N VAL A 264 -2.50 6.77 6.80
CA VAL A 264 -1.85 5.48 7.10
C VAL A 264 -2.08 5.11 8.55
N ALA A 265 -2.56 3.90 8.83
CA ALA A 265 -2.78 3.41 10.20
C ALA A 265 -2.35 1.94 10.33
N PRO A 266 -1.75 1.54 11.46
CA PRO A 266 -1.56 0.12 11.74
C PRO A 266 -2.90 -0.52 12.06
N VAL A 267 -3.15 -1.68 11.47
CA VAL A 267 -4.31 -2.53 11.74
C VAL A 267 -3.83 -3.86 12.28
N VAL A 268 -4.41 -4.28 13.39
CA VAL A 268 -4.02 -5.49 14.11
C VAL A 268 -5.26 -6.36 14.33
N LEU A 269 -5.13 -7.68 14.22
CA LEU A 269 -6.18 -8.58 14.70
C LEU A 269 -6.48 -8.25 16.15
N THR A 270 -7.75 -8.06 16.50
CA THR A 270 -8.17 -7.71 17.86
C THR A 270 -7.69 -8.77 18.85
N GLU A 271 -7.75 -10.05 18.50
CA GLU A 271 -7.27 -11.15 19.34
C GLU A 271 -5.76 -11.05 19.61
N THR A 272 -4.95 -10.76 18.58
CA THR A 272 -3.49 -10.56 18.71
C THR A 272 -3.18 -9.37 19.62
N LEU A 273 -3.91 -8.28 19.48
CA LEU A 273 -3.73 -7.08 20.32
C LEU A 273 -4.15 -7.32 21.78
N GLU A 274 -5.21 -8.09 22.01
CA GLU A 274 -5.63 -8.50 23.37
C GLU A 274 -4.58 -9.39 24.06
N GLN A 275 -3.95 -10.30 23.32
CA GLN A 275 -2.86 -11.16 23.81
C GLN A 275 -1.56 -10.37 24.04
N HIS A 276 -1.28 -9.38 23.19
CA HIS A 276 -0.03 -8.61 23.17
C HIS A 276 -0.29 -7.10 23.11
N PRO A 277 -0.87 -6.47 24.16
CA PRO A 277 -1.24 -5.05 24.13
C PRO A 277 -0.07 -4.10 23.95
N GLY A 278 1.16 -4.53 24.25
CA GLY A 278 2.38 -3.76 24.01
C GLY A 278 2.66 -3.48 22.52
N ILE A 279 2.02 -4.19 21.59
CA ILE A 279 2.08 -3.87 20.15
C ILE A 279 1.62 -2.44 19.90
N ALA A 280 0.54 -1.99 20.56
CA ALA A 280 0.07 -0.62 20.41
C ALA A 280 1.10 0.42 20.89
N GLU A 281 1.87 0.09 21.92
CA GLU A 281 2.94 0.98 22.45
C GLU A 281 4.12 1.09 21.48
N VAL A 282 4.43 0.03 20.74
CA VAL A 282 5.44 0.06 19.66
C VAL A 282 5.00 1.01 18.56
N PHE A 283 3.79 0.83 18.02
CA PHE A 283 3.27 1.67 16.94
C PHE A 283 3.06 3.12 17.37
N ALA A 284 2.69 3.38 18.64
CA ALA A 284 2.55 4.74 19.15
C ALA A 284 3.86 5.55 19.13
N GLN A 285 5.03 4.89 19.10
CA GLN A 285 6.33 5.54 18.96
C GLN A 285 6.69 5.84 17.48
N ILE A 286 6.14 5.08 16.55
CA ILE A 286 6.46 5.13 15.11
C ILE A 286 5.49 6.06 14.38
N THR A 287 4.19 5.80 14.54
CA THR A 287 3.11 6.39 13.73
C THR A 287 3.15 7.92 13.68
N PRO A 288 3.39 8.66 14.80
CA PRO A 288 3.42 10.13 14.76
C PRO A 288 4.57 10.73 13.94
N LEU A 289 5.60 9.95 13.65
CA LEU A 289 6.78 10.39 12.90
C LEU A 289 6.62 10.25 11.37
N LEU A 290 5.61 9.50 10.92
CA LEU A 290 5.34 9.25 9.51
C LEU A 290 4.49 10.41 8.95
N THR A 291 5.17 11.43 8.43
CA THR A 291 4.56 12.55 7.69
C THR A 291 4.64 12.32 6.19
N ASP A 292 3.91 13.11 5.39
CA ASP A 292 3.99 13.05 3.93
C ASP A 292 5.43 13.21 3.44
N ASP A 293 6.16 14.20 3.97
CA ASP A 293 7.55 14.46 3.61
C ASP A 293 8.47 13.26 3.94
N VAL A 294 8.25 12.62 5.09
CA VAL A 294 9.03 11.44 5.48
C VAL A 294 8.73 10.28 4.52
N LEU A 295 7.47 9.98 4.26
CA LEU A 295 7.12 8.89 3.35
C LEU A 295 7.63 9.15 1.93
N GLN A 296 7.51 10.39 1.44
CA GLN A 296 8.02 10.76 0.12
C GLN A 296 9.55 10.56 0.02
N GLN A 297 10.30 10.92 1.07
CA GLN A 297 11.75 10.69 1.11
C GLN A 297 12.10 9.19 1.15
N LEU A 298 11.39 8.40 1.95
CA LEU A 298 11.63 6.95 2.04
C LEU A 298 11.27 6.26 0.71
N ASN A 299 10.16 6.63 0.11
CA ASN A 299 9.73 6.11 -1.19
C ASN A 299 10.75 6.46 -2.30
N ALA A 300 11.30 7.69 -2.30
CA ALA A 300 12.31 8.11 -3.26
C ALA A 300 13.58 7.25 -3.18
N ARG A 301 14.04 6.88 -1.98
CA ARG A 301 15.21 6.02 -1.80
C ARG A 301 15.03 4.66 -2.49
N VAL A 302 13.82 4.10 -2.45
CA VAL A 302 13.53 2.81 -3.10
C VAL A 302 13.26 2.99 -4.60
N ASP A 303 12.32 3.88 -4.97
CA ASP A 303 11.81 3.99 -6.34
C ASP A 303 12.75 4.72 -7.29
N VAL A 304 13.60 5.63 -6.77
CA VAL A 304 14.52 6.45 -7.56
C VAL A 304 15.96 5.99 -7.39
N ASP A 305 16.39 5.79 -6.15
CA ASP A 305 17.79 5.43 -5.85
C ASP A 305 18.01 3.91 -5.91
N GLY A 306 16.95 3.09 -5.92
CA GLY A 306 17.01 1.63 -6.06
C GLY A 306 17.47 0.90 -4.80
N GLU A 307 17.32 1.53 -3.62
CA GLU A 307 17.67 0.91 -2.35
C GLU A 307 16.66 -0.18 -1.94
N ASP A 308 17.10 -1.12 -1.12
CA ASP A 308 16.21 -2.16 -0.59
C ASP A 308 15.25 -1.58 0.47
N PRO A 309 13.93 -1.85 0.41
CA PRO A 309 12.97 -1.35 1.40
C PRO A 309 13.33 -1.70 2.85
N ALA A 310 13.97 -2.83 3.10
CA ALA A 310 14.37 -3.23 4.46
C ALA A 310 15.56 -2.41 4.97
N ASP A 311 16.50 -2.06 4.10
CA ASP A 311 17.62 -1.19 4.46
C ASP A 311 17.13 0.23 4.71
N VAL A 312 16.23 0.75 3.87
CA VAL A 312 15.59 2.06 4.03
C VAL A 312 14.84 2.13 5.36
N ALA A 313 14.06 1.11 5.69
CA ALA A 313 13.31 1.03 6.94
C ALA A 313 14.23 1.00 8.17
N LEU A 314 15.30 0.19 8.13
CA LEU A 314 16.27 0.15 9.23
C LEU A 314 16.97 1.48 9.42
N ASP A 315 17.44 2.10 8.34
CA ASP A 315 18.13 3.39 8.39
C ASP A 315 17.27 4.47 9.01
N TRP A 316 15.99 4.53 8.61
CA TRP A 316 15.05 5.49 9.16
C TRP A 316 14.78 5.22 10.65
N LEU A 317 14.49 3.99 11.06
CA LEU A 317 14.28 3.63 12.46
C LEU A 317 15.50 3.97 13.34
N VAL A 318 16.71 3.79 12.80
CA VAL A 318 17.96 4.15 13.49
C VAL A 318 18.11 5.67 13.57
N SER A 319 17.81 6.41 12.50
CA SER A 319 17.92 7.88 12.48
C SER A 319 16.95 8.55 13.46
N GLU A 320 15.75 7.98 13.64
CA GLU A 320 14.78 8.42 14.65
C GLU A 320 15.14 7.95 16.08
N GLY A 321 16.18 7.13 16.24
CA GLY A 321 16.59 6.59 17.55
C GLY A 321 15.66 5.53 18.11
N LEU A 322 14.75 5.01 17.30
CA LEU A 322 13.77 3.99 17.70
C LEU A 322 14.43 2.64 17.94
N VAL A 323 15.38 2.29 17.10
CA VAL A 323 16.22 1.08 17.23
C VAL A 323 17.69 1.43 17.04
N ALA A 324 18.61 0.52 17.38
CA ALA A 324 20.04 0.64 17.10
C ALA A 324 20.46 -0.45 16.09
N ARG A 325 21.55 -0.21 15.35
CA ARG A 325 22.14 -1.27 14.52
C ARG A 325 22.67 -2.40 15.42
N ALA A 326 22.42 -3.67 15.05
CA ALA A 326 22.90 -4.85 15.77
C ALA A 326 24.42 -5.07 15.59
#